data_5ffeb6ce8bc1415c553af40211e2a5a9
#
_entry.id   5ffeb6ce8bc1415c553af40211e2a5a9
#
_cell.length_a   1.000
_cell.length_b   1.000
_cell.length_c   1.000
_cell.angle_alpha   90.00
_cell.angle_beta   90.00
_cell.angle_gamma   90.00
#
_symmetry.space_group_name_H-M   'P 1'
#
loop_
_entity.id
_entity.type
_entity.pdbx_description
1 polymer ?
#
loop_
_entity_poly.entity_id
_entity_poly.type
_entity_poly.pdbx_seq_one_letter_code
_entity_poly.pdbx_strand_id
1 'polypeptide(L)'
;FIGEGSIDLWGLSIKHDLLQWVPGIGDIIPLDLSLQYGLTNLNTNFQIESQGIKQSVNLKTNASTLNLILSKKLLILTAHGSIGYNFSSTDFSTGETQINFGDGNNSDIISIYVPADIEFKTQNSFRFNVGLRTKITLITLYANYTYSEYPVLTVGTGIALR
;
A
#
# COMPACT_ATOMS: atom_id res chain seq x y z
N PHE A 1 23.71 2.34 19.89
CA PHE A 1 22.42 2.37 19.22
C PHE A 1 22.20 1.00 18.62
N ILE A 2 21.33 0.18 19.20
CA ILE A 2 20.90 -1.09 18.61
C ILE A 2 19.39 -0.95 18.43
N GLY A 3 18.92 -1.00 17.19
CA GLY A 3 17.50 -0.97 16.86
C GLY A 3 17.16 -2.27 16.16
N GLU A 4 16.16 -2.98 16.63
CA GLU A 4 15.53 -4.09 15.91
C GLU A 4 14.19 -3.61 15.36
N GLY A 5 13.90 -3.97 14.11
CA GLY A 5 12.64 -3.60 13.48
C GLY A 5 12.12 -4.71 12.59
N SER A 6 10.80 -4.86 12.54
CA SER A 6 10.11 -5.73 11.60
C SER A 6 9.11 -4.94 10.79
N ILE A 7 8.99 -5.29 9.51
CA ILE A 7 8.01 -4.73 8.59
C ILE A 7 7.28 -5.91 7.95
N ASP A 8 5.99 -6.00 8.22
CA ASP A 8 5.09 -6.97 7.62
C ASP A 8 4.14 -6.24 6.67
N LEU A 9 4.21 -6.57 5.39
CA LEU A 9 3.34 -6.02 4.35
C LEU A 9 2.66 -7.16 3.60
N TRP A 10 1.34 -7.15 3.58
CA TRP A 10 0.59 -8.05 2.74
C TRP A 10 -0.57 -7.32 2.06
N GLY A 11 -1.00 -7.83 0.91
CA GLY A 11 -2.12 -7.27 0.17
C GLY A 11 -2.79 -8.31 -0.71
N LEU A 12 -4.09 -8.11 -0.90
CA LEU A 12 -4.93 -8.93 -1.77
C LEU A 12 -5.75 -8.02 -2.66
N SER A 13 -5.89 -8.38 -3.94
CA SER A 13 -6.80 -7.67 -4.83
C SER A 13 -7.59 -8.64 -5.71
N ILE A 14 -8.84 -8.24 -5.98
CA ILE A 14 -9.71 -8.91 -6.93
C ILE A 14 -10.08 -7.92 -8.04
N LYS A 15 -10.05 -8.40 -9.27
CA LYS A 15 -10.45 -7.63 -10.45
C LYS A 15 -11.51 -8.39 -11.21
N HIS A 16 -12.59 -7.70 -11.57
CA HIS A 16 -13.71 -8.25 -12.31
C HIS A 16 -13.96 -7.44 -13.58
N ASP A 17 -14.13 -8.14 -14.71
CA ASP A 17 -14.46 -7.51 -15.97
C ASP A 17 -15.98 -7.33 -16.06
N LEU A 18 -16.41 -6.07 -16.23
CA LEU A 18 -17.82 -5.71 -16.26
C LEU A 18 -18.47 -5.91 -17.63
N LEU A 19 -17.69 -5.76 -18.71
CA LEU A 19 -18.25 -5.85 -20.09
C LEU A 19 -18.67 -7.27 -20.46
N GLN A 20 -18.15 -8.29 -19.80
CA GLN A 20 -18.58 -9.67 -20.02
C GLN A 20 -20.08 -9.92 -19.75
N TRP A 21 -20.72 -9.04 -18.96
CA TRP A 21 -22.14 -9.16 -18.62
C TRP A 21 -23.08 -8.46 -19.61
N VAL A 22 -22.51 -7.69 -20.58
CA VAL A 22 -23.30 -6.92 -21.54
C VAL A 22 -23.11 -7.54 -22.93
N PRO A 23 -24.06 -8.42 -23.39
CA PRO A 23 -23.94 -9.08 -24.68
C PRO A 23 -23.86 -8.07 -25.83
N GLY A 24 -22.93 -8.27 -26.74
CA GLY A 24 -22.80 -7.48 -27.97
C GLY A 24 -21.99 -6.17 -27.85
N ILE A 25 -21.71 -5.68 -26.65
CA ILE A 25 -20.89 -4.45 -26.50
C ILE A 25 -19.41 -4.78 -26.70
N GLY A 26 -18.92 -5.91 -26.22
CA GLY A 26 -17.52 -6.31 -26.35
C GLY A 26 -17.05 -6.51 -27.80
N ASP A 27 -17.99 -6.86 -28.70
CA ASP A 27 -17.72 -7.03 -30.14
C ASP A 27 -17.72 -5.71 -30.91
N ILE A 28 -18.45 -4.71 -30.44
CA ILE A 28 -18.61 -3.40 -31.10
C ILE A 28 -17.59 -2.41 -30.60
N ILE A 29 -17.28 -2.43 -29.32
CA ILE A 29 -16.36 -1.47 -28.70
C ILE A 29 -15.12 -2.22 -28.21
N PRO A 30 -13.94 -2.04 -28.82
CA PRO A 30 -12.70 -2.70 -28.39
C PRO A 30 -12.13 -2.04 -27.13
N LEU A 31 -12.95 -1.99 -26.07
CA LEU A 31 -12.64 -1.44 -24.76
C LEU A 31 -12.93 -2.49 -23.71
N ASP A 32 -12.09 -2.57 -22.70
CA ASP A 32 -12.32 -3.39 -21.51
C ASP A 32 -12.62 -2.47 -20.32
N LEU A 33 -13.71 -2.74 -19.62
CA LEU A 33 -14.08 -2.03 -18.38
C LEU A 33 -14.05 -3.02 -17.22
N SER A 34 -13.26 -2.70 -16.22
CA SER A 34 -13.09 -3.60 -15.06
C SER A 34 -13.20 -2.85 -13.75
N LEU A 35 -13.76 -3.52 -12.76
CA LEU A 35 -13.79 -3.08 -11.37
C LEU A 35 -12.73 -3.86 -10.60
N GLN A 36 -11.93 -3.15 -9.81
CA GLN A 36 -10.90 -3.73 -8.95
C GLN A 36 -11.11 -3.26 -7.52
N TYR A 37 -11.05 -4.20 -6.59
CA TYR A 37 -10.99 -3.93 -5.17
C TYR A 37 -9.71 -4.52 -4.59
N GLY A 38 -9.00 -3.74 -3.80
CA GLY A 38 -7.74 -4.14 -3.17
C GLY A 38 -7.72 -3.81 -1.69
N LEU A 39 -7.06 -4.66 -0.91
CA LEU A 39 -6.77 -4.51 0.51
C LEU A 39 -5.27 -4.59 0.71
N THR A 40 -4.74 -3.73 1.57
CA THR A 40 -3.33 -3.74 1.98
C THR A 40 -3.25 -3.51 3.47
N ASN A 41 -2.42 -4.30 4.13
CA ASN A 41 -2.11 -4.16 5.54
C ASN A 41 -0.60 -4.02 5.69
N LEU A 42 -0.17 -2.98 6.37
CA LEU A 42 1.21 -2.71 6.75
C LEU A 42 1.29 -2.68 8.28
N ASN A 43 2.16 -3.50 8.84
CA ASN A 43 2.48 -3.49 10.25
C ASN A 43 3.98 -3.31 10.41
N THR A 44 4.38 -2.29 11.14
CA THR A 44 5.78 -1.93 11.33
C THR A 44 6.05 -1.77 12.81
N ASN A 45 7.00 -2.54 13.31
CA ASN A 45 7.45 -2.49 14.70
C ASN A 45 8.91 -2.07 14.73
N PHE A 46 9.23 -1.05 15.51
CA PHE A 46 10.60 -0.65 15.78
C PHE A 46 10.86 -0.64 17.27
N GLN A 47 11.98 -1.23 17.68
CA GLN A 47 12.47 -1.14 19.05
C GLN A 47 13.77 -0.35 19.02
N ILE A 48 13.83 0.70 19.79
CA ILE A 48 15.01 1.57 19.92
C ILE A 48 15.53 1.41 21.35
N GLU A 49 16.79 0.99 21.48
CA GLU A 49 17.48 0.95 22.74
C GLU A 49 18.61 1.97 22.73
N SER A 50 18.56 2.92 23.66
CA SER A 50 19.58 3.95 23.83
C SER A 50 19.79 4.26 25.29
N GLN A 51 21.02 4.11 25.79
CA GLN A 51 21.40 4.43 27.16
C GLN A 51 20.53 3.75 28.24
N GLY A 52 20.14 2.49 28.03
CA GLY A 52 19.29 1.75 28.97
C GLY A 52 17.79 2.09 28.89
N ILE A 53 17.39 2.91 27.95
CA ILE A 53 15.99 3.21 27.66
C ILE A 53 15.55 2.36 26.47
N LYS A 54 14.55 1.52 26.67
CA LYS A 54 13.90 0.74 25.62
C LYS A 54 12.57 1.38 25.28
N GLN A 55 12.39 1.73 24.02
CA GLN A 55 11.15 2.27 23.49
C GLN A 55 10.72 1.45 22.28
N SER A 56 9.47 0.99 22.28
CA SER A 56 8.86 0.35 21.13
C SER A 56 7.90 1.31 20.43
N VAL A 57 7.96 1.33 19.11
CA VAL A 57 7.05 2.10 18.26
C VAL A 57 6.37 1.13 17.31
N ASN A 58 5.05 1.15 17.29
CA ASN A 58 4.23 0.32 16.42
C ASN A 58 3.41 1.22 15.49
N LEU A 59 3.50 0.96 14.20
CA LEU A 59 2.72 1.62 13.17
C LEU A 59 1.90 0.56 12.43
N LYS A 60 0.59 0.66 12.47
CA LYS A 60 -0.31 -0.24 11.75
C LYS A 60 -1.15 0.56 10.78
N THR A 61 -1.03 0.25 9.48
CA THR A 61 -1.79 0.90 8.42
C THR A 61 -2.65 -0.13 7.69
N ASN A 62 -3.94 0.15 7.62
CA ASN A 62 -4.90 -0.60 6.82
C ASN A 62 -5.36 0.31 5.68
N ALA A 63 -5.25 -0.18 4.45
CA ALA A 63 -5.70 0.55 3.28
C ALA A 63 -6.59 -0.33 2.41
N SER A 64 -7.63 0.25 1.84
CA SER A 64 -8.45 -0.37 0.82
C SER A 64 -8.62 0.57 -0.36
N THR A 65 -8.73 0.01 -1.55
CA THR A 65 -8.83 0.77 -2.79
C THR A 65 -9.91 0.18 -3.66
N LEU A 66 -10.80 1.02 -4.17
CA LEU A 66 -11.76 0.67 -5.20
C LEU A 66 -11.40 1.42 -6.49
N ASN A 67 -11.19 0.69 -7.60
CA ASN A 67 -10.82 1.26 -8.89
C ASN A 67 -11.78 0.81 -9.99
N LEU A 68 -12.20 1.75 -10.81
CA LEU A 68 -12.84 1.50 -12.10
C LEU A 68 -11.79 1.73 -13.19
N ILE A 69 -11.51 0.71 -13.98
CA ILE A 69 -10.40 0.69 -14.95
C ILE A 69 -10.98 0.52 -16.33
N LEU A 70 -10.69 1.47 -17.23
CA LEU A 70 -10.96 1.39 -18.64
C LEU A 70 -9.67 1.12 -19.38
N SER A 71 -9.64 0.12 -20.27
CA SER A 71 -8.46 -0.18 -21.06
C SER A 71 -8.80 -0.47 -22.53
N LYS A 72 -7.83 -0.15 -23.40
CA LYS A 72 -7.90 -0.42 -24.83
C LYS A 72 -6.62 -1.07 -25.30
N LYS A 73 -6.75 -2.24 -25.91
CA LYS A 73 -5.63 -2.95 -26.52
C LYS A 73 -5.45 -2.47 -27.96
N LEU A 74 -4.25 -1.98 -28.28
CA LEU A 74 -3.82 -1.50 -29.59
C LEU A 74 -2.61 -2.36 -30.01
N LEU A 75 -2.83 -3.45 -30.74
CA LEU A 75 -1.79 -4.39 -31.15
C LEU A 75 -0.92 -4.89 -29.96
N ILE A 76 0.28 -4.35 -29.83
CA ILE A 76 1.23 -4.67 -28.77
C ILE A 76 1.12 -3.72 -27.56
N LEU A 77 0.43 -2.60 -27.73
CA LEU A 77 0.27 -1.56 -26.71
C LEU A 77 -1.13 -1.64 -26.10
N THR A 78 -1.21 -1.52 -24.79
CA THR A 78 -2.46 -1.34 -24.07
C THR A 78 -2.43 0.00 -23.36
N ALA A 79 -3.34 0.89 -23.73
CA ALA A 79 -3.58 2.12 -23.00
C ALA A 79 -4.66 1.85 -21.94
N HIS A 80 -4.51 2.41 -20.74
CA HIS A 80 -5.51 2.29 -19.68
C HIS A 80 -5.62 3.58 -18.90
N GLY A 81 -6.82 3.81 -18.39
CA GLY A 81 -7.12 4.87 -17.44
C GLY A 81 -7.94 4.30 -16.30
N SER A 82 -7.82 4.83 -15.12
CA SER A 82 -8.65 4.42 -13.99
C SER A 82 -9.00 5.59 -13.10
N ILE A 83 -10.17 5.46 -12.48
CA ILE A 83 -10.62 6.32 -11.39
C ILE A 83 -10.72 5.43 -10.16
N GLY A 84 -10.13 5.85 -9.07
CA GLY A 84 -10.14 5.10 -7.83
C GLY A 84 -10.45 5.95 -6.62
N TYR A 85 -10.88 5.28 -5.57
CA TYR A 85 -11.08 5.86 -4.27
C TYR A 85 -10.33 5.05 -3.23
N ASN A 86 -9.50 5.72 -2.44
CA ASN A 86 -8.70 5.11 -1.40
C ASN A 86 -9.31 5.40 -0.03
N PHE A 87 -9.38 4.36 0.79
CA PHE A 87 -9.72 4.42 2.20
C PHE A 87 -8.48 3.97 2.96
N SER A 88 -8.04 4.73 3.96
CA SER A 88 -6.93 4.29 4.81
C SER A 88 -7.13 4.73 6.25
N SER A 89 -6.63 3.92 7.17
CA SER A 89 -6.48 4.25 8.57
C SER A 89 -5.09 3.85 9.02
N THR A 90 -4.49 4.68 9.84
CA THR A 90 -3.18 4.43 10.43
C THR A 90 -3.26 4.63 11.92
N ASP A 91 -2.93 3.57 12.65
CA ASP A 91 -2.83 3.58 14.11
C ASP A 91 -1.35 3.65 14.47
N PHE A 92 -1.00 4.63 15.25
CA PHE A 92 0.34 4.79 15.80
C PHE A 92 0.27 4.58 17.30
N SER A 93 1.03 3.63 17.81
CA SER A 93 1.13 3.39 19.24
C SER A 93 2.59 3.33 19.67
N THR A 94 2.87 3.93 20.81
CA THR A 94 4.16 3.82 21.49
C THR A 94 4.00 2.89 22.70
N GLY A 95 4.88 1.89 22.79
CA GLY A 95 4.91 0.97 23.93
C GLY A 95 5.54 1.58 25.18
N GLU A 96 5.60 0.78 26.21
CA GLU A 96 6.20 1.16 27.50
C GLU A 96 7.66 1.60 27.33
N THR A 97 8.01 2.72 27.93
CA THR A 97 9.40 3.15 28.04
C THR A 97 9.96 2.56 29.35
N GLN A 98 10.91 1.63 29.23
CA GLN A 98 11.62 1.08 30.37
C GLN A 98 12.92 1.86 30.58
N ILE A 99 13.07 2.46 31.75
CA ILE A 99 14.30 3.16 32.14
C ILE A 99 14.98 2.31 33.20
N ASN A 100 16.19 1.83 32.91
CA ASN A 100 17.02 1.09 33.82
C ASN A 100 17.92 2.06 34.60
N PHE A 101 17.67 2.26 35.87
CA PHE A 101 18.58 2.95 36.79
C PHE A 101 19.33 1.89 37.59
N GLY A 102 20.45 1.39 37.08
CA GLY A 102 21.24 0.37 37.74
C GLY A 102 22.66 0.85 38.04
N ASP A 103 23.04 0.95 39.32
CA ASP A 103 24.42 1.06 39.77
C ASP A 103 24.85 -0.34 40.28
N GLY A 104 25.19 -1.21 39.35
CA GLY A 104 25.92 -2.47 39.52
C GLY A 104 25.37 -3.55 40.47
N ASN A 105 24.59 -3.26 41.49
CA ASN A 105 24.12 -4.23 42.50
C ASN A 105 22.61 -4.23 42.82
N ASN A 106 21.84 -3.23 42.41
CA ASN A 106 20.39 -3.21 42.49
C ASN A 106 19.83 -2.53 41.24
N SER A 107 19.19 -3.32 40.38
CA SER A 107 18.52 -2.81 39.19
C SER A 107 17.08 -2.47 39.53
N ASP A 108 16.79 -1.22 39.86
CA ASP A 108 15.42 -0.74 39.91
C ASP A 108 14.96 -0.41 38.49
N ILE A 109 14.11 -1.25 37.93
CA ILE A 109 13.47 -1.02 36.65
C ILE A 109 12.22 -0.19 36.88
N ILE A 110 12.25 1.07 36.46
CA ILE A 110 11.05 1.91 36.48
C ILE A 110 10.45 1.87 35.07
N SER A 111 9.31 1.23 34.95
CA SER A 111 8.53 1.25 33.73
C SER A 111 7.63 2.49 33.71
N ILE A 112 7.94 3.46 32.88
CA ILE A 112 7.07 4.62 32.67
C ILE A 112 6.21 4.31 31.44
N TYR A 113 4.93 4.11 31.67
CA TYR A 113 3.94 3.98 30.59
C TYR A 113 3.56 5.39 30.11
N VAL A 114 4.03 5.76 28.93
CA VAL A 114 3.59 6.95 28.22
C VAL A 114 2.78 6.47 27.03
N PRO A 115 1.48 6.19 27.20
CA PRO A 115 0.64 5.78 26.07
C PRO A 115 0.41 6.99 25.17
N ALA A 116 0.99 6.98 24.00
CA ALA A 116 0.58 7.87 22.93
C ALA A 116 -0.06 7.00 21.84
N ASP A 117 -1.35 6.71 22.01
CA ASP A 117 -2.15 6.12 20.94
C ASP A 117 -2.70 7.28 20.09
N ILE A 118 -2.18 7.42 18.91
CA ILE A 118 -2.62 8.43 17.96
C ILE A 118 -3.22 7.71 16.74
N GLU A 119 -4.54 7.81 16.60
CA GLU A 119 -5.23 7.34 15.40
C GLU A 119 -5.18 8.44 14.33
N PHE A 120 -4.42 8.20 13.27
CA PHE A 120 -4.45 9.05 12.09
C PHE A 120 -5.52 8.53 11.13
N LYS A 121 -6.68 9.16 11.12
CA LYS A 121 -7.62 8.95 10.00
C LYS A 121 -7.04 9.64 8.78
N THR A 122 -6.42 8.86 7.92
CA THR A 122 -5.94 9.38 6.64
C THR A 122 -7.14 9.80 5.82
N GLN A 123 -7.06 11.00 5.25
CA GLN A 123 -8.12 11.56 4.44
C GLN A 123 -8.35 10.65 3.22
N ASN A 124 -9.58 10.16 3.09
CA ASN A 124 -10.00 9.42 1.92
C ASN A 124 -9.73 10.25 0.65
N SER A 125 -9.08 9.67 -0.34
CA SER A 125 -8.66 10.43 -1.52
C SER A 125 -9.12 9.79 -2.83
N PHE A 126 -9.52 10.64 -3.77
CA PHE A 126 -9.69 10.24 -5.15
C PHE A 126 -8.34 10.05 -5.82
N ARG A 127 -8.28 9.07 -6.70
CA ARG A 127 -7.10 8.75 -7.48
C ARG A 127 -7.48 8.61 -8.95
N PHE A 128 -6.74 9.30 -9.80
CA PHE A 128 -6.79 9.14 -11.25
C PHE A 128 -5.49 8.51 -11.71
N ASN A 129 -5.57 7.53 -12.57
CA ASN A 129 -4.40 6.89 -13.14
C ASN A 129 -4.56 6.79 -14.65
N VAL A 130 -3.48 7.11 -15.37
CA VAL A 130 -3.36 6.84 -16.80
C VAL A 130 -2.06 6.11 -17.06
N GLY A 131 -2.07 5.14 -17.94
CA GLY A 131 -0.88 4.37 -18.20
C GLY A 131 -0.89 3.68 -19.54
N LEU A 132 0.32 3.25 -19.87
CA LEU A 132 0.62 2.48 -21.07
C LEU A 132 1.32 1.19 -20.67
N ARG A 133 0.94 0.11 -21.27
CA ARG A 133 1.55 -1.19 -21.10
C ARG A 133 1.83 -1.80 -22.46
N THR A 134 3.06 -2.22 -22.69
CA THR A 134 3.42 -2.97 -23.89
C THR A 134 3.87 -4.38 -23.52
N LYS A 135 3.46 -5.36 -24.31
CA LYS A 135 3.88 -6.75 -24.16
C LYS A 135 4.65 -7.18 -25.40
N ILE A 136 5.92 -7.53 -25.22
CA ILE A 136 6.82 -8.03 -26.25
C ILE A 136 7.20 -9.46 -25.85
N THR A 137 6.58 -10.43 -26.50
CA THR A 137 6.75 -11.87 -26.20
C THR A 137 6.45 -12.19 -24.73
N LEU A 138 7.48 -12.33 -23.90
CA LEU A 138 7.39 -12.64 -22.47
C LEU A 138 7.60 -11.42 -21.58
N ILE A 139 8.13 -10.34 -22.13
CA ILE A 139 8.46 -9.13 -21.38
C ILE A 139 7.29 -8.16 -21.47
N THR A 140 6.88 -7.63 -20.35
CA THR A 140 5.91 -6.55 -20.24
C THR A 140 6.61 -5.32 -19.69
N LEU A 141 6.48 -4.20 -20.37
CA LEU A 141 6.90 -2.88 -19.90
C LEU A 141 5.66 -2.06 -19.61
N TYR A 142 5.67 -1.30 -18.53
CA TYR A 142 4.57 -0.39 -18.22
C TYR A 142 5.06 0.93 -17.66
N ALA A 143 4.29 1.96 -17.94
CA ALA A 143 4.45 3.29 -17.36
C ALA A 143 3.08 3.82 -16.94
N ASN A 144 2.97 4.26 -15.68
CA ASN A 144 1.73 4.77 -15.11
C ASN A 144 1.98 6.14 -14.50
N TYR A 145 1.08 7.06 -14.75
CA TYR A 145 1.01 8.34 -14.06
C TYR A 145 -0.24 8.34 -13.19
N THR A 146 -0.05 8.47 -11.90
CA THR A 146 -1.13 8.53 -10.91
C THR A 146 -1.20 9.93 -10.34
N TYR A 147 -2.37 10.52 -10.41
CA TYR A 147 -2.70 11.78 -9.76
C TYR A 147 -3.60 11.48 -8.55
N SER A 148 -3.13 11.82 -7.39
CA SER A 148 -3.82 11.74 -6.10
C SER A 148 -3.42 12.97 -5.30
N GLU A 149 -3.34 12.88 -4.00
CA GLU A 149 -2.77 13.92 -3.14
C GLU A 149 -1.36 14.35 -3.59
N TYR A 150 -0.55 13.38 -4.02
CA TYR A 150 0.75 13.59 -4.66
C TYR A 150 0.79 12.89 -6.02
N PRO A 151 1.33 13.55 -7.06
CA PRO A 151 1.53 12.92 -8.35
C PRO A 151 2.67 11.89 -8.29
N VAL A 152 2.45 10.71 -8.86
CA VAL A 152 3.43 9.63 -8.88
C VAL A 152 3.59 9.09 -10.29
N LEU A 153 4.82 9.01 -10.79
CA LEU A 153 5.17 8.31 -12.01
C LEU A 153 5.78 6.95 -11.65
N THR A 154 5.18 5.88 -12.15
CA THR A 154 5.66 4.52 -11.93
C THR A 154 6.05 3.90 -13.26
N VAL A 155 7.27 3.40 -13.35
CA VAL A 155 7.75 2.64 -14.51
C VAL A 155 8.23 1.28 -14.02
N GLY A 156 7.90 0.24 -14.76
CA GLY A 156 8.29 -1.10 -14.36
C GLY A 156 8.31 -2.08 -15.51
N THR A 157 8.88 -3.24 -15.23
CA THR A 157 8.95 -4.38 -16.14
C THR A 157 8.43 -5.63 -15.44
N GLY A 158 7.91 -6.56 -16.20
CA GLY A 158 7.40 -7.82 -15.70
C GLY A 158 7.53 -8.94 -16.71
N ILE A 159 7.42 -10.16 -16.25
CA ILE A 159 7.39 -11.37 -17.09
C ILE A 159 5.95 -11.87 -17.12
N ALA A 160 5.40 -12.03 -18.32
CA ALA A 160 4.05 -12.59 -18.51
C ALA A 160 4.17 -13.97 -19.14
N LEU A 161 4.09 -15.00 -18.30
CA LEU A 161 3.93 -16.39 -18.72
C LEU A 161 2.44 -16.62 -19.04
N ARG A 162 2.15 -17.19 -20.21
CA ARG A 162 0.78 -17.54 -20.62
C ARG A 162 0.73 -19.01 -20.93
#